data_83789f000fc2597307bfc6dca9a58f78
#
_entry.id   83789f000fc2597307bfc6dca9a58f78
#
_cell.length_a   1.000
_cell.length_b   1.000
_cell.length_c   1.000
_cell.angle_alpha   90.00
_cell.angle_beta   90.00
_cell.angle_gamma   90.00
#
_symmetry.space_group_name_H-M   'P 1'
#
loop_
_entity.id
_entity.type
_entity.pdbx_description
1 polymer ?
#
loop_
_entity_poly.entity_id
_entity_poly.type
_entity_poly.pdbx_seq_one_letter_code
_entity_poly.pdbx_strand_id
1 'polypeptide(L)'
;MRAGGALFVGRTNTPEFGLGGHTYNPVYGATRNAFDPARSAGGSSGGAGVAVALRMLPVADGSDMMGSLRTPAAFNNVYGLRTSIGCVPHGPTEEVFFQQFSVAGPMARNIPDLAMLLSVQAGFDARLPLTHRHAEGGDFLKQPLARDFRGMRIGWLGDLGGHLPTEPGVLETCTQALRHFEAVGCTVDAVLPPFDLEQMWRAWIDLRSFAVAGANAGLYRDAATRGLLKPEAVWEIERGLQLSAMQVYDAARTRSAWYQVLRGLFARYDFLLMPAAQVFPFDVALDWPHEVGGRAMDTYHRWMQAVVPATMAGLPALAAPAGFGAGGLPAGLQIIGPAQADMAVLQLGHAYDQASGHARVRSPLLG
;
A
#
# COMPACT_ATOMS: atom_id res chain seq x y z
N MET A 1 -19.33 0.08 -8.60
CA MET A 1 -18.77 -0.96 -9.51
C MET A 1 -19.85 -1.68 -10.33
N ARG A 2 -20.90 -2.32 -9.77
CA ARG A 2 -21.96 -2.99 -10.59
C ARG A 2 -22.63 -2.05 -11.58
N ALA A 3 -22.99 -0.84 -11.15
CA ALA A 3 -23.59 0.17 -12.02
C ALA A 3 -22.66 0.62 -13.17
N GLY A 4 -21.33 0.48 -13.00
CA GLY A 4 -20.33 0.71 -14.04
C GLY A 4 -20.04 -0.51 -14.91
N GLY A 5 -20.86 -1.57 -14.85
CA GLY A 5 -20.72 -2.76 -15.71
C GLY A 5 -19.73 -3.82 -15.18
N ALA A 6 -19.19 -3.70 -13.97
CA ALA A 6 -18.27 -4.70 -13.43
C ALA A 6 -18.97 -6.04 -13.15
N LEU A 7 -18.39 -7.12 -13.67
CA LEU A 7 -18.81 -8.49 -13.40
C LEU A 7 -17.97 -9.05 -12.24
N PHE A 8 -18.62 -9.38 -11.12
CA PHE A 8 -17.97 -9.99 -9.97
C PHE A 8 -17.87 -11.50 -10.19
N VAL A 9 -16.65 -12.01 -10.30
CA VAL A 9 -16.39 -13.44 -10.56
C VAL A 9 -16.07 -14.23 -9.29
N GLY A 10 -15.79 -13.56 -8.16
CA GLY A 10 -15.49 -14.20 -6.89
C GLY A 10 -14.87 -13.26 -5.87
N ARG A 11 -14.45 -13.82 -4.75
CA ARG A 11 -13.61 -13.16 -3.73
C ARG A 11 -12.28 -13.86 -3.66
N THR A 12 -11.23 -13.09 -3.50
CA THR A 12 -9.87 -13.60 -3.29
C THR A 12 -9.57 -13.73 -1.80
N ASN A 13 -8.56 -14.56 -1.47
CA ASN A 13 -8.13 -14.76 -0.10
C ASN A 13 -7.54 -13.48 0.51
N THR A 14 -7.80 -13.28 1.81
CA THR A 14 -7.25 -12.20 2.64
C THR A 14 -6.92 -12.75 4.03
N PRO A 15 -6.01 -12.13 4.80
CA PRO A 15 -5.83 -12.49 6.20
C PRO A 15 -7.07 -12.09 7.02
N GLU A 16 -7.23 -12.68 8.18
CA GLU A 16 -8.29 -12.37 9.13
C GLU A 16 -8.35 -10.86 9.43
N PHE A 17 -9.53 -10.24 9.28
CA PHE A 17 -9.77 -8.79 9.41
C PHE A 17 -8.86 -7.89 8.57
N GLY A 18 -8.19 -8.42 7.55
CA GLY A 18 -7.20 -7.68 6.78
C GLY A 18 -5.92 -7.35 7.57
N LEU A 19 -5.70 -7.96 8.74
CA LEU A 19 -4.56 -7.70 9.59
C LEU A 19 -3.33 -8.51 9.17
N GLY A 20 -2.21 -7.82 8.95
CA GLY A 20 -0.94 -8.39 8.54
C GLY A 20 -0.65 -8.30 7.05
N GLY A 21 0.65 -8.34 6.72
CA GLY A 21 1.16 -8.26 5.35
C GLY A 21 1.42 -9.63 4.72
N HIS A 22 0.94 -10.70 5.35
CA HIS A 22 0.91 -12.06 4.81
C HIS A 22 -0.54 -12.54 4.71
N THR A 23 -0.93 -13.01 3.52
CA THR A 23 -2.31 -13.46 3.27
C THR A 23 -2.46 -14.92 3.67
N TYR A 24 -2.90 -15.16 4.89
CA TYR A 24 -3.28 -16.48 5.39
C TYR A 24 -4.44 -16.41 6.38
N ASN A 25 -5.20 -17.48 6.47
CA ASN A 25 -6.25 -17.68 7.48
C ASN A 25 -6.53 -19.18 7.64
N PRO A 26 -7.19 -19.59 8.74
CA PRO A 26 -7.48 -21.02 9.00
C PRO A 26 -8.51 -21.65 8.05
N VAL A 27 -9.27 -20.83 7.29
CA VAL A 27 -10.33 -21.34 6.40
C VAL A 27 -9.75 -21.76 5.04
N TYR A 28 -8.86 -20.94 4.45
CA TYR A 28 -8.33 -21.14 3.10
C TYR A 28 -6.82 -21.36 3.06
N GLY A 29 -6.13 -21.30 4.21
CA GLY A 29 -4.69 -21.39 4.29
C GLY A 29 -3.97 -20.15 3.74
N ALA A 30 -2.69 -20.32 3.39
CA ALA A 30 -1.85 -19.24 2.88
C ALA A 30 -1.94 -19.09 1.35
N THR A 31 -2.05 -17.86 0.89
CA THR A 31 -1.88 -17.51 -0.53
C THR A 31 -0.40 -17.49 -0.87
N ARG A 32 -0.04 -18.28 -1.88
CA ARG A 32 1.32 -18.46 -2.35
C ARG A 32 1.67 -17.44 -3.43
N ASN A 33 2.93 -17.02 -3.47
CA ASN A 33 3.43 -16.04 -4.42
C ASN A 33 3.31 -16.54 -5.87
N ALA A 34 3.03 -15.61 -6.79
CA ALA A 34 2.88 -15.93 -8.22
C ALA A 34 4.21 -16.28 -8.92
N PHE A 35 5.37 -15.93 -8.36
CA PHE A 35 6.69 -16.20 -8.95
C PHE A 35 7.39 -17.37 -8.26
N ASP A 36 7.14 -17.61 -6.98
CA ASP A 36 7.64 -18.76 -6.22
C ASP A 36 6.58 -19.20 -5.20
N PRO A 37 5.92 -20.36 -5.40
CA PRO A 37 4.90 -20.87 -4.47
C PRO A 37 5.40 -21.24 -3.07
N ALA A 38 6.71 -21.28 -2.81
CA ALA A 38 7.26 -21.42 -1.47
C ALA A 38 7.27 -20.09 -0.69
N ARG A 39 6.90 -19.01 -1.33
CA ARG A 39 6.95 -17.66 -0.77
C ARG A 39 5.57 -17.06 -0.54
N SER A 40 5.51 -16.05 0.35
CA SER A 40 4.33 -15.27 0.65
C SER A 40 3.90 -14.41 -0.54
N ALA A 41 2.61 -14.32 -0.80
CA ALA A 41 2.01 -13.40 -1.78
C ALA A 41 1.96 -11.94 -1.30
N GLY A 42 2.43 -11.67 -0.07
CA GLY A 42 2.15 -10.41 0.58
C GLY A 42 0.70 -10.31 1.04
N GLY A 43 0.30 -9.16 1.57
CA GLY A 43 -1.05 -8.94 2.11
C GLY A 43 -1.34 -7.48 2.44
N SER A 44 -2.62 -7.21 2.71
CA SER A 44 -3.73 -8.14 2.89
C SER A 44 -4.43 -8.54 1.57
N SER A 45 -4.26 -7.81 0.46
CA SER A 45 -4.85 -8.14 -0.85
C SER A 45 -4.00 -9.15 -1.65
N GLY A 46 -3.38 -10.15 -0.98
CA GLY A 46 -2.48 -11.10 -1.62
C GLY A 46 -3.17 -11.98 -2.66
N GLY A 47 -4.38 -12.45 -2.37
CA GLY A 47 -5.17 -13.22 -3.34
C GLY A 47 -5.49 -12.42 -4.60
N ALA A 48 -5.77 -11.11 -4.48
CA ALA A 48 -5.98 -10.22 -5.62
C ALA A 48 -4.69 -10.05 -6.44
N GLY A 49 -3.55 -9.79 -5.78
CA GLY A 49 -2.25 -9.67 -6.43
C GLY A 49 -1.88 -10.90 -7.25
N VAL A 50 -2.04 -12.09 -6.68
CA VAL A 50 -1.77 -13.37 -7.36
C VAL A 50 -2.72 -13.60 -8.53
N ALA A 51 -4.03 -13.35 -8.35
CA ALA A 51 -5.02 -13.55 -9.42
C ALA A 51 -4.72 -12.65 -10.65
N VAL A 52 -4.28 -11.41 -10.40
CA VAL A 52 -3.86 -10.47 -11.45
C VAL A 52 -2.55 -10.93 -12.09
N ALA A 53 -1.55 -11.31 -11.31
CA ALA A 53 -0.24 -11.74 -11.79
C ALA A 53 -0.32 -13.01 -12.65
N LEU A 54 -1.12 -14.00 -12.22
CA LEU A 54 -1.38 -15.25 -12.93
C LEU A 54 -2.42 -15.11 -14.06
N ARG A 55 -2.80 -13.90 -14.43
CA ARG A 55 -3.74 -13.61 -15.53
C ARG A 55 -5.11 -14.26 -15.38
N MET A 56 -5.50 -14.67 -14.18
CA MET A 56 -6.84 -15.16 -13.89
C MET A 56 -7.88 -14.04 -14.02
N LEU A 57 -7.47 -12.81 -13.69
CA LEU A 57 -8.27 -11.57 -13.79
C LEU A 57 -7.44 -10.47 -14.46
N PRO A 58 -8.06 -9.59 -15.27
CA PRO A 58 -7.39 -8.39 -15.77
C PRO A 58 -7.13 -7.37 -14.67
N VAL A 59 -8.09 -7.22 -13.76
CA VAL A 59 -8.10 -6.28 -12.65
C VAL A 59 -8.68 -6.93 -11.41
N ALA A 60 -8.31 -6.43 -10.24
CA ALA A 60 -8.92 -6.81 -8.97
C ALA A 60 -8.99 -5.57 -8.05
N ASP A 61 -9.96 -5.56 -7.14
CA ASP A 61 -10.03 -4.56 -6.08
C ASP A 61 -9.37 -5.07 -4.80
N GLY A 62 -9.01 -4.13 -3.94
CA GLY A 62 -8.46 -4.39 -2.62
C GLY A 62 -8.58 -3.17 -1.72
N SER A 63 -7.96 -3.25 -0.56
CA SER A 63 -7.86 -2.13 0.38
C SER A 63 -6.42 -1.95 0.86
N ASP A 64 -6.10 -0.77 1.37
CA ASP A 64 -4.77 -0.45 1.88
C ASP A 64 -4.85 0.45 3.11
N MET A 65 -4.60 -0.14 4.28
CA MET A 65 -4.38 0.61 5.52
C MET A 65 -2.87 0.72 5.82
N MET A 66 -2.10 -0.33 5.56
CA MET A 66 -0.66 -0.42 5.77
C MET A 66 -0.02 -1.25 4.65
N GLY A 67 -0.12 -0.75 3.42
CA GLY A 67 0.48 -1.40 2.27
C GLY A 67 -0.31 -2.57 1.69
N SER A 68 -1.57 -2.77 2.09
CA SER A 68 -2.34 -3.97 1.69
C SER A 68 -2.68 -4.05 0.19
N LEU A 69 -2.51 -2.98 -0.60
CA LEU A 69 -2.43 -3.00 -2.07
C LEU A 69 -0.98 -3.00 -2.54
N ARG A 70 -0.13 -2.20 -1.88
CA ARG A 70 1.25 -1.93 -2.32
C ARG A 70 2.18 -3.12 -2.11
N THR A 71 2.13 -3.76 -0.94
CA THR A 71 2.98 -4.93 -0.63
C THR A 71 2.67 -6.13 -1.55
N PRO A 72 1.40 -6.57 -1.72
CA PRO A 72 1.12 -7.66 -2.64
C PRO A 72 1.39 -7.30 -4.11
N ALA A 73 1.26 -6.02 -4.50
CA ALA A 73 1.66 -5.58 -5.84
C ALA A 73 3.17 -5.73 -6.05
N ALA A 74 3.99 -5.27 -5.09
CA ALA A 74 5.43 -5.41 -5.11
C ALA A 74 5.87 -6.88 -5.16
N PHE A 75 5.22 -7.75 -4.37
CA PHE A 75 5.55 -9.17 -4.25
C PHE A 75 5.15 -10.01 -5.47
N ASN A 76 4.18 -9.55 -6.28
CA ASN A 76 3.66 -10.29 -7.42
C ASN A 76 3.88 -9.59 -8.77
N ASN A 77 4.77 -8.59 -8.83
CA ASN A 77 5.14 -7.87 -10.06
C ASN A 77 3.95 -7.27 -10.82
N VAL A 78 3.03 -6.64 -10.09
CA VAL A 78 1.85 -5.94 -10.62
C VAL A 78 1.75 -4.53 -10.06
N TYR A 79 0.80 -3.74 -10.54
CA TYR A 79 0.49 -2.41 -9.98
C TYR A 79 -0.61 -2.51 -8.93
N GLY A 80 -0.48 -1.71 -7.85
CA GLY A 80 -1.50 -1.57 -6.83
C GLY A 80 -1.54 -0.12 -6.34
N LEU A 81 -2.69 0.53 -6.45
CA LEU A 81 -2.84 1.93 -6.09
C LEU A 81 -3.55 2.09 -4.75
N ARG A 82 -2.81 2.56 -3.75
CA ARG A 82 -3.40 3.24 -2.60
C ARG A 82 -3.88 4.61 -3.07
N THR A 83 -5.19 4.84 -3.05
CA THR A 83 -5.77 6.13 -3.45
C THR A 83 -5.60 7.18 -2.35
N SER A 84 -5.78 8.44 -2.70
CA SER A 84 -6.00 9.51 -1.71
C SER A 84 -7.20 9.17 -0.83
N ILE A 85 -7.15 9.60 0.44
CA ILE A 85 -8.31 9.50 1.34
C ILE A 85 -9.50 10.21 0.68
N GLY A 86 -10.65 9.52 0.67
CA GLY A 86 -11.89 10.07 0.11
C GLY A 86 -12.04 9.97 -1.41
N CYS A 87 -11.02 9.49 -2.15
CA CYS A 87 -11.13 9.26 -3.60
C CYS A 87 -12.10 8.10 -3.91
N VAL A 88 -11.95 6.98 -3.22
CA VAL A 88 -12.85 5.83 -3.32
C VAL A 88 -13.64 5.71 -2.03
N PRO A 89 -14.99 5.67 -2.10
CA PRO A 89 -15.81 5.42 -0.92
C PRO A 89 -15.47 4.07 -0.29
N HIS A 90 -15.14 4.06 1.00
CA HIS A 90 -14.76 2.86 1.74
C HIS A 90 -15.74 2.62 2.90
N GLY A 91 -16.83 1.95 2.62
CA GLY A 91 -17.90 1.68 3.59
C GLY A 91 -19.02 0.86 2.97
N PRO A 92 -20.12 0.66 3.68
CA PRO A 92 -20.50 1.36 4.92
C PRO A 92 -19.70 0.91 6.14
N THR A 93 -19.55 1.80 7.13
CA THR A 93 -18.89 1.55 8.43
C THR A 93 -19.69 2.30 9.51
N GLU A 94 -19.62 1.84 10.75
CA GLU A 94 -20.31 2.48 11.89
C GLU A 94 -19.69 3.85 12.23
N GLU A 95 -18.39 3.99 12.02
CA GLU A 95 -17.62 5.20 12.29
C GLU A 95 -17.06 5.77 10.97
N VAL A 96 -17.36 7.03 10.65
CA VAL A 96 -17.06 7.63 9.36
C VAL A 96 -16.11 8.85 9.43
N PHE A 97 -15.67 9.25 10.62
CA PHE A 97 -14.86 10.45 10.83
C PHE A 97 -13.43 10.17 11.32
N PHE A 98 -13.24 9.24 12.26
CA PHE A 98 -11.92 8.91 12.81
C PHE A 98 -11.10 7.99 11.92
N GLN A 99 -11.75 7.03 11.25
CA GLN A 99 -11.07 6.03 10.42
C GLN A 99 -10.71 6.60 9.06
N GLN A 100 -9.47 7.09 8.92
CA GLN A 100 -8.96 7.71 7.71
C GLN A 100 -7.61 7.09 7.25
N PHE A 101 -7.34 5.84 7.60
CA PHE A 101 -6.14 5.15 7.15
C PHE A 101 -6.42 4.17 6.02
N SER A 102 -7.50 3.42 6.15
CA SER A 102 -7.89 2.43 5.14
C SER A 102 -8.54 3.11 3.94
N VAL A 103 -8.09 2.75 2.76
CA VAL A 103 -8.68 3.17 1.49
C VAL A 103 -8.90 1.93 0.62
N ALA A 104 -9.90 1.98 -0.25
CA ALA A 104 -10.05 0.99 -1.32
C ALA A 104 -9.27 1.46 -2.57
N GLY A 105 -8.86 0.51 -3.41
CA GLY A 105 -8.16 0.83 -4.64
C GLY A 105 -7.99 -0.36 -5.57
N PRO A 106 -7.53 -0.11 -6.81
CA PRO A 106 -7.37 -1.11 -7.85
C PRO A 106 -5.99 -1.78 -7.83
N MET A 107 -5.96 -3.00 -8.38
CA MET A 107 -4.77 -3.74 -8.78
C MET A 107 -4.90 -4.17 -10.24
N ALA A 108 -3.82 -4.05 -11.02
CA ALA A 108 -3.77 -4.44 -12.43
C ALA A 108 -2.34 -4.73 -12.89
N ARG A 109 -2.18 -5.32 -14.08
CA ARG A 109 -0.86 -5.54 -14.71
C ARG A 109 -0.32 -4.33 -15.48
N ASN A 110 -1.15 -3.34 -15.73
CA ASN A 110 -0.80 -2.12 -16.46
C ASN A 110 -1.61 -0.94 -15.95
N ILE A 111 -1.18 0.27 -16.25
CA ILE A 111 -1.83 1.47 -15.76
C ILE A 111 -3.17 1.79 -16.43
N PRO A 112 -3.38 1.54 -17.74
CA PRO A 112 -4.70 1.71 -18.36
C PRO A 112 -5.81 0.89 -17.68
N ASP A 113 -5.57 -0.39 -17.40
CA ASP A 113 -6.52 -1.25 -16.68
C ASP A 113 -6.75 -0.77 -15.24
N LEU A 114 -5.67 -0.30 -14.58
CA LEU A 114 -5.76 0.26 -13.23
C LEU A 114 -6.65 1.50 -13.21
N ALA A 115 -6.45 2.45 -14.15
CA ALA A 115 -7.25 3.65 -14.30
C ALA A 115 -8.72 3.34 -14.63
N MET A 116 -8.95 2.33 -15.47
CA MET A 116 -10.30 1.86 -15.81
C MET A 116 -11.03 1.38 -14.55
N LEU A 117 -10.40 0.53 -13.72
CA LEU A 117 -11.04 0.06 -12.49
C LEU A 117 -11.25 1.21 -11.50
N LEU A 118 -10.27 2.12 -11.37
CA LEU A 118 -10.39 3.28 -10.49
C LEU A 118 -11.57 4.18 -10.91
N SER A 119 -11.80 4.37 -12.21
CA SER A 119 -12.91 5.18 -12.72
C SER A 119 -14.30 4.66 -12.29
N VAL A 120 -14.39 3.36 -12.02
CA VAL A 120 -15.65 2.72 -11.53
C VAL A 120 -15.72 2.64 -10.01
N GLN A 121 -14.58 2.77 -9.32
CA GLN A 121 -14.50 2.76 -7.85
C GLN A 121 -14.66 4.16 -7.26
N ALA A 122 -14.03 5.16 -7.90
CA ALA A 122 -13.98 6.53 -7.40
C ALA A 122 -15.34 7.22 -7.49
N GLY A 123 -15.57 8.17 -6.59
CA GLY A 123 -16.77 8.99 -6.62
C GLY A 123 -17.25 9.40 -5.23
N PHE A 124 -18.35 10.16 -5.24
CA PHE A 124 -18.98 10.64 -4.01
C PHE A 124 -20.04 9.65 -3.50
N ASP A 125 -19.99 9.36 -2.21
CA ASP A 125 -21.07 8.64 -1.50
C ASP A 125 -21.55 9.46 -0.32
N ALA A 126 -22.82 9.88 -0.35
CA ALA A 126 -23.42 10.73 0.68
C ALA A 126 -23.43 10.10 2.09
N ARG A 127 -23.26 8.78 2.21
CA ARG A 127 -23.14 8.06 3.49
C ARG A 127 -21.74 8.21 4.12
N LEU A 128 -20.77 8.70 3.35
CA LEU A 128 -19.36 8.85 3.73
C LEU A 128 -18.94 10.31 3.48
N PRO A 129 -19.10 11.17 4.49
CA PRO A 129 -19.01 12.63 4.32
C PRO A 129 -17.63 13.13 3.87
N LEU A 130 -16.59 12.31 4.04
CA LEU A 130 -15.22 12.66 3.66
C LEU A 130 -14.85 12.22 2.24
N THR A 131 -15.81 11.71 1.43
CA THR A 131 -15.56 11.36 0.03
C THR A 131 -15.58 12.60 -0.87
N HIS A 132 -14.75 12.59 -1.92
CA HIS A 132 -14.57 13.75 -2.79
C HIS A 132 -15.53 13.74 -3.99
N ARG A 133 -16.08 14.90 -4.35
CA ARG A 133 -16.94 15.05 -5.54
C ARG A 133 -16.16 15.09 -6.85
N HIS A 134 -14.93 15.57 -6.85
CA HIS A 134 -14.14 15.68 -8.09
C HIS A 134 -13.53 14.35 -8.55
N ALA A 135 -13.64 13.30 -7.75
CA ALA A 135 -13.37 11.93 -8.20
C ALA A 135 -14.64 11.29 -8.80
N GLU A 136 -15.52 12.09 -9.46
CA GLU A 136 -16.67 11.51 -10.15
C GLU A 136 -16.19 10.47 -11.17
N GLY A 137 -16.81 9.29 -11.10
CA GLY A 137 -16.47 8.17 -11.94
C GLY A 137 -16.36 8.55 -13.42
N GLY A 138 -15.24 8.21 -14.03
CA GLY A 138 -14.96 8.56 -15.43
C GLY A 138 -13.92 9.65 -15.65
N ASP A 139 -13.59 10.49 -14.67
CA ASP A 139 -12.56 11.52 -14.86
C ASP A 139 -11.18 10.90 -15.10
N PHE A 140 -10.88 9.75 -14.49
CA PHE A 140 -9.66 9.00 -14.72
C PHE A 140 -9.53 8.40 -16.13
N LEU A 141 -10.63 8.28 -16.88
CA LEU A 141 -10.64 7.87 -18.29
C LEU A 141 -10.70 9.05 -19.24
N LYS A 142 -11.19 10.20 -18.81
CA LYS A 142 -11.31 11.42 -19.63
C LYS A 142 -9.97 12.12 -19.82
N GLN A 143 -9.09 12.03 -18.84
CA GLN A 143 -7.75 12.63 -18.92
C GLN A 143 -6.77 11.63 -19.56
N PRO A 144 -5.89 12.11 -20.48
CA PRO A 144 -4.88 11.23 -21.06
C PRO A 144 -3.89 10.78 -20.01
N LEU A 145 -3.52 9.48 -20.03
CA LEU A 145 -2.43 8.94 -19.22
C LEU A 145 -1.06 9.44 -19.69
N ALA A 146 -0.93 9.68 -21.01
CA ALA A 146 0.28 10.23 -21.59
C ALA A 146 0.47 11.69 -21.16
N ARG A 147 1.63 11.99 -20.57
CA ARG A 147 2.04 13.33 -20.11
C ARG A 147 3.53 13.49 -20.29
N ASP A 148 3.99 14.71 -20.56
CA ASP A 148 5.41 15.06 -20.57
C ASP A 148 5.91 15.27 -19.14
N PHE A 149 6.97 14.56 -18.77
CA PHE A 149 7.59 14.62 -17.44
C PHE A 149 8.97 15.30 -17.45
N ARG A 150 9.42 15.86 -18.59
CA ARG A 150 10.69 16.55 -18.68
C ARG A 150 10.76 17.72 -17.70
N GLY A 151 11.83 17.75 -16.92
CA GLY A 151 12.07 18.79 -15.92
C GLY A 151 11.32 18.62 -14.60
N MET A 152 10.48 17.60 -14.45
CA MET A 152 9.88 17.30 -13.15
C MET A 152 10.91 16.73 -12.18
N ARG A 153 10.76 17.08 -10.92
CA ARG A 153 11.66 16.70 -9.84
C ARG A 153 11.05 15.65 -8.95
N ILE A 154 11.81 14.61 -8.66
CA ILE A 154 11.41 13.50 -7.81
C ILE A 154 12.35 13.40 -6.61
N GLY A 155 11.80 13.33 -5.39
CA GLY A 155 12.55 13.06 -4.17
C GLY A 155 12.63 11.56 -3.91
N TRP A 156 13.85 10.99 -3.91
CA TRP A 156 14.09 9.61 -3.50
C TRP A 156 14.31 9.55 -1.98
N LEU A 157 13.39 8.94 -1.26
CA LEU A 157 13.45 8.78 0.20
C LEU A 157 14.30 7.56 0.63
N GLY A 158 14.53 6.62 -0.28
CA GLY A 158 15.32 5.42 -0.02
C GLY A 158 14.82 4.62 1.19
N ASP A 159 15.74 4.28 2.05
CA ASP A 159 15.52 3.64 3.34
C ASP A 159 15.38 4.64 4.50
N LEU A 160 15.09 5.90 4.19
CA LEU A 160 15.02 7.01 5.15
C LEU A 160 16.34 7.21 5.92
N GLY A 161 17.46 7.16 5.21
CA GLY A 161 18.79 7.36 5.80
C GLY A 161 19.23 6.24 6.74
N GLY A 162 18.87 5.01 6.44
CA GLY A 162 19.17 3.82 7.26
C GLY A 162 18.20 3.60 8.42
N HIS A 163 17.12 4.39 8.52
CA HIS A 163 16.09 4.18 9.53
C HIS A 163 15.29 2.89 9.27
N LEU A 164 14.96 2.62 8.01
CA LEU A 164 14.28 1.40 7.61
C LEU A 164 15.30 0.28 7.33
N PRO A 165 15.34 -0.79 8.11
CA PRO A 165 16.11 -1.97 7.73
C PRO A 165 15.51 -2.58 6.47
N THR A 166 16.34 -2.96 5.51
CA THR A 166 15.92 -3.63 4.29
C THR A 166 16.69 -4.95 4.14
N GLU A 167 16.03 -5.96 3.58
CA GLU A 167 16.70 -7.19 3.15
C GLU A 167 17.71 -6.84 2.05
N PRO A 168 18.94 -7.43 2.07
CA PRO A 168 19.93 -7.18 1.04
C PRO A 168 19.39 -7.38 -0.38
N GLY A 169 19.63 -6.42 -1.27
CA GLY A 169 19.15 -6.43 -2.65
C GLY A 169 17.84 -5.65 -2.88
N VAL A 170 17.02 -5.42 -1.87
CA VAL A 170 15.75 -4.67 -2.04
C VAL A 170 16.00 -3.22 -2.41
N LEU A 171 16.81 -2.52 -1.61
CA LEU A 171 17.12 -1.12 -1.86
C LEU A 171 17.87 -0.92 -3.18
N GLU A 172 18.80 -1.80 -3.49
CA GLU A 172 19.58 -1.81 -4.72
C GLU A 172 18.68 -1.99 -5.95
N THR A 173 17.74 -2.94 -5.92
CA THR A 173 16.78 -3.18 -7.01
C THR A 173 15.90 -1.94 -7.23
N CYS A 174 15.39 -1.33 -6.16
CA CYS A 174 14.59 -0.11 -6.25
C CYS A 174 15.42 1.08 -6.75
N THR A 175 16.68 1.22 -6.31
CA THR A 175 17.58 2.29 -6.76
C THR A 175 17.90 2.15 -8.25
N GLN A 176 18.14 0.94 -8.74
CA GLN A 176 18.35 0.69 -10.18
C GLN A 176 17.14 1.07 -11.03
N ALA A 177 15.93 0.97 -10.49
CA ALA A 177 14.71 1.33 -11.20
C ALA A 177 14.55 2.85 -11.39
N LEU A 178 15.27 3.68 -10.62
CA LEU A 178 15.22 5.15 -10.73
C LEU A 178 15.61 5.66 -12.13
N ARG A 179 16.52 4.96 -12.82
CA ARG A 179 16.92 5.28 -14.21
C ARG A 179 15.73 5.39 -15.18
N HIS A 180 14.63 4.70 -14.91
CA HIS A 180 13.45 4.75 -15.78
C HIS A 180 12.68 6.07 -15.62
N PHE A 181 12.73 6.70 -14.44
CA PHE A 181 12.20 8.05 -14.24
C PHE A 181 13.11 9.09 -14.91
N GLU A 182 14.41 8.89 -14.86
CA GLU A 182 15.37 9.76 -15.58
C GLU A 182 15.19 9.63 -17.09
N ALA A 183 14.94 8.42 -17.60
CA ALA A 183 14.69 8.17 -19.02
C ALA A 183 13.44 8.86 -19.56
N VAL A 184 12.43 9.13 -18.71
CA VAL A 184 11.23 9.90 -19.10
C VAL A 184 11.40 11.42 -18.83
N GLY A 185 12.60 11.85 -18.45
CA GLY A 185 12.99 13.25 -18.33
C GLY A 185 12.87 13.86 -16.93
N CYS A 186 12.61 13.06 -15.90
CA CYS A 186 12.62 13.53 -14.52
C CYS A 186 14.06 13.67 -13.99
N THR A 187 14.24 14.55 -13.00
CA THR A 187 15.43 14.57 -12.15
C THR A 187 15.11 13.89 -10.83
N VAL A 188 15.97 12.97 -10.39
CA VAL A 188 15.79 12.24 -9.12
C VAL A 188 16.89 12.66 -8.13
N ASP A 189 16.48 13.27 -7.02
CA ASP A 189 17.36 13.72 -5.95
C ASP A 189 17.11 12.88 -4.67
N ALA A 190 18.17 12.41 -4.01
CA ALA A 190 18.03 11.82 -2.68
C ALA A 190 17.61 12.90 -1.67
N VAL A 191 16.61 12.58 -0.85
CA VAL A 191 16.10 13.51 0.17
C VAL A 191 15.68 12.78 1.44
N LEU A 192 16.05 13.36 2.58
CA LEU A 192 15.62 12.87 3.90
C LEU A 192 14.62 13.87 4.50
N PRO A 193 13.41 13.41 4.88
CA PRO A 193 12.45 14.27 5.58
C PRO A 193 13.00 14.71 6.95
N PRO A 194 12.93 16.01 7.30
CA PRO A 194 13.37 16.50 8.62
C PRO A 194 12.31 16.19 9.69
N PHE A 195 12.22 14.94 10.14
CA PHE A 195 11.25 14.48 11.12
C PHE A 195 11.80 13.34 11.97
N ASP A 196 11.32 13.23 13.23
CA ASP A 196 11.59 12.07 14.07
C ASP A 196 10.76 10.88 13.57
N LEU A 197 11.41 9.97 12.83
CA LEU A 197 10.78 8.82 12.21
C LEU A 197 10.31 7.77 13.23
N GLU A 198 10.96 7.71 14.40
CA GLU A 198 10.53 6.82 15.48
C GLU A 198 9.30 7.39 16.20
N GLN A 199 9.21 8.71 16.36
CA GLN A 199 7.99 9.37 16.84
C GLN A 199 6.82 9.13 15.86
N MET A 200 7.06 9.20 14.56
CA MET A 200 6.06 8.86 13.53
C MET A 200 5.59 7.42 13.67
N TRP A 201 6.52 6.47 13.87
CA TRP A 201 6.19 5.07 14.06
C TRP A 201 5.33 4.84 15.31
N ARG A 202 5.70 5.41 16.46
CA ARG A 202 4.90 5.32 17.69
C ARG A 202 3.49 5.86 17.49
N ALA A 203 3.36 7.03 16.86
CA ALA A 203 2.07 7.61 16.54
C ALA A 203 1.23 6.73 15.58
N TRP A 204 1.89 6.10 14.61
CA TRP A 204 1.25 5.12 13.73
C TRP A 204 0.67 3.95 14.52
N ILE A 205 1.47 3.33 15.39
CA ILE A 205 1.04 2.20 16.23
C ILE A 205 -0.19 2.58 17.07
N ASP A 206 -0.15 3.75 17.74
CA ASP A 206 -1.25 4.19 18.60
C ASP A 206 -2.54 4.41 17.80
N LEU A 207 -2.47 5.15 16.70
CA LEU A 207 -3.64 5.44 15.87
C LEU A 207 -4.20 4.17 15.20
N ARG A 208 -3.32 3.25 14.78
CA ARG A 208 -3.73 1.98 14.21
C ARG A 208 -4.41 1.09 15.24
N SER A 209 -3.79 0.91 16.42
CA SER A 209 -4.37 0.09 17.50
C SER A 209 -5.69 0.67 18.00
N PHE A 210 -5.83 2.01 18.06
CA PHE A 210 -7.10 2.67 18.34
C PHE A 210 -8.18 2.30 17.32
N ALA A 211 -7.86 2.38 16.01
CA ALA A 211 -8.81 2.07 14.94
C ALA A 211 -9.21 0.60 14.94
N VAL A 212 -8.25 -0.32 15.12
CA VAL A 212 -8.51 -1.77 15.17
C VAL A 212 -9.34 -2.14 16.39
N ALA A 213 -9.01 -1.58 17.57
CA ALA A 213 -9.80 -1.81 18.77
C ALA A 213 -11.23 -1.27 18.62
N GLY A 214 -11.39 -0.07 18.08
CA GLY A 214 -12.71 0.51 17.82
C GLY A 214 -13.61 -0.40 16.99
N ALA A 215 -13.05 -0.97 15.91
CA ALA A 215 -13.81 -1.85 15.02
C ALA A 215 -14.07 -3.26 15.59
N ASN A 216 -13.19 -3.79 16.47
CA ASN A 216 -13.20 -5.21 16.82
C ASN A 216 -13.34 -5.49 18.34
N ALA A 217 -13.44 -4.47 19.20
CA ALA A 217 -13.55 -4.66 20.65
C ALA A 217 -14.75 -5.51 21.06
N GLY A 218 -15.85 -5.50 20.29
CA GLY A 218 -17.02 -6.36 20.53
C GLY A 218 -16.67 -7.85 20.47
N LEU A 219 -15.93 -8.24 19.43
CA LEU A 219 -15.47 -9.64 19.27
C LEU A 219 -14.51 -10.07 20.37
N TYR A 220 -13.67 -9.16 20.85
CA TYR A 220 -12.72 -9.42 21.93
C TYR A 220 -13.40 -9.56 23.31
N ARG A 221 -14.46 -8.80 23.56
CA ARG A 221 -15.22 -8.85 24.82
C ARG A 221 -16.10 -10.08 24.95
N ASP A 222 -16.56 -10.63 23.84
CA ASP A 222 -17.34 -11.87 23.81
C ASP A 222 -16.40 -13.08 23.95
N ALA A 223 -16.59 -13.85 25.01
CA ALA A 223 -15.78 -15.04 25.31
C ALA A 223 -15.87 -16.12 24.22
N ALA A 224 -16.99 -16.21 23.49
CA ALA A 224 -17.17 -17.19 22.42
C ALA A 224 -16.35 -16.87 21.18
N THR A 225 -16.12 -15.59 20.87
CA THR A 225 -15.38 -15.14 19.69
C THR A 225 -13.92 -14.82 19.99
N ARG A 226 -13.60 -14.39 21.22
CA ARG A 226 -12.24 -14.02 21.64
C ARG A 226 -11.21 -15.13 21.38
N GLY A 227 -11.55 -16.38 21.69
CA GLY A 227 -10.66 -17.53 21.49
C GLY A 227 -10.42 -17.90 20.01
N LEU A 228 -11.17 -17.29 19.09
CA LEU A 228 -11.03 -17.50 17.64
C LEU A 228 -10.14 -16.42 16.99
N LEU A 229 -9.85 -15.31 17.71
CA LEU A 229 -9.04 -14.22 17.18
C LEU A 229 -7.58 -14.64 17.09
N LYS A 230 -6.94 -14.29 15.99
CA LYS A 230 -5.50 -14.49 15.85
C LYS A 230 -4.69 -13.60 16.81
N PRO A 231 -3.44 -13.98 17.17
CA PRO A 231 -2.62 -13.25 18.16
C PRO A 231 -2.43 -11.76 17.83
N GLU A 232 -2.22 -11.41 16.56
CA GLU A 232 -2.03 -10.04 16.13
C GLU A 232 -3.30 -9.19 16.33
N ALA A 233 -4.49 -9.77 16.11
CA ALA A 233 -5.75 -9.07 16.36
C ALA A 233 -5.93 -8.82 17.86
N VAL A 234 -5.65 -9.81 18.70
CA VAL A 234 -5.68 -9.67 20.17
C VAL A 234 -4.74 -8.56 20.62
N TRP A 235 -3.48 -8.57 20.13
CA TRP A 235 -2.46 -7.56 20.47
C TRP A 235 -2.91 -6.14 20.11
N GLU A 236 -3.45 -5.94 18.90
CA GLU A 236 -3.95 -4.64 18.45
C GLU A 236 -5.12 -4.13 19.32
N ILE A 237 -6.06 -5.03 19.62
CA ILE A 237 -7.25 -4.66 20.39
C ILE A 237 -6.87 -4.33 21.84
N GLU A 238 -6.06 -5.16 22.48
CA GLU A 238 -5.62 -4.94 23.88
C GLU A 238 -4.86 -3.63 24.02
N ARG A 239 -3.91 -3.37 23.09
CA ARG A 239 -3.18 -2.11 23.06
C ARG A 239 -4.11 -0.90 22.86
N GLY A 240 -5.02 -0.98 21.91
CA GLY A 240 -5.96 0.10 21.60
C GLY A 240 -6.90 0.43 22.75
N LEU A 241 -7.36 -0.58 23.50
CA LEU A 241 -8.21 -0.41 24.68
C LEU A 241 -7.50 0.24 25.87
N GLN A 242 -6.16 0.24 25.91
CA GLN A 242 -5.36 0.87 26.96
C GLN A 242 -5.04 2.34 26.66
N LEU A 243 -5.25 2.81 25.43
CA LEU A 243 -4.94 4.19 25.04
C LEU A 243 -5.91 5.18 25.69
N SER A 244 -5.36 6.23 26.26
CA SER A 244 -6.16 7.38 26.67
C SER A 244 -6.54 8.25 25.48
N ALA A 245 -7.62 9.01 25.59
CA ALA A 245 -8.02 9.97 24.57
C ALA A 245 -6.90 10.99 24.23
N MET A 246 -6.10 11.37 25.23
CA MET A 246 -4.98 12.31 25.02
C MET A 246 -3.83 11.69 24.27
N GLN A 247 -3.51 10.42 24.48
CA GLN A 247 -2.50 9.71 23.66
C GLN A 247 -2.93 9.65 22.19
N VAL A 248 -4.20 9.33 21.92
CA VAL A 248 -4.75 9.33 20.55
C VAL A 248 -4.67 10.72 19.92
N TYR A 249 -5.00 11.78 20.68
CA TYR A 249 -4.91 13.16 20.22
C TYR A 249 -3.46 13.58 19.90
N ASP A 250 -2.50 13.25 20.76
CA ASP A 250 -1.08 13.55 20.53
C ASP A 250 -0.51 12.79 19.32
N ALA A 251 -0.91 11.55 19.14
CA ALA A 251 -0.58 10.77 17.92
C ALA A 251 -1.19 11.42 16.65
N ALA A 252 -2.41 11.94 16.73
CA ALA A 252 -3.04 12.68 15.62
C ALA A 252 -2.32 14.02 15.33
N ARG A 253 -1.79 14.72 16.36
CA ARG A 253 -0.93 15.90 16.18
C ARG A 253 0.37 15.53 15.46
N THR A 254 1.02 14.42 15.86
CA THR A 254 2.23 13.91 15.22
C THR A 254 1.96 13.57 13.75
N ARG A 255 0.82 12.94 13.45
CA ARG A 255 0.35 12.69 12.08
C ARG A 255 0.22 13.99 11.28
N SER A 256 -0.39 15.02 11.87
CA SER A 256 -0.57 16.32 11.24
C SER A 256 0.76 17.02 10.96
N ALA A 257 1.71 16.96 11.91
CA ALA A 257 3.06 17.50 11.73
C ALA A 257 3.82 16.77 10.60
N TRP A 258 3.71 15.44 10.52
CA TRP A 258 4.27 14.66 9.42
C TRP A 258 3.71 15.08 8.06
N TYR A 259 2.40 15.27 7.94
CA TYR A 259 1.78 15.78 6.71
C TYR A 259 2.39 17.13 6.29
N GLN A 260 2.64 18.07 7.22
CA GLN A 260 3.24 19.35 6.91
C GLN A 260 4.69 19.21 6.41
N VAL A 261 5.45 18.23 6.91
CA VAL A 261 6.80 17.93 6.41
C VAL A 261 6.73 17.47 4.95
N LEU A 262 5.85 16.52 4.63
CA LEU A 262 5.70 16.05 3.24
C LEU A 262 5.18 17.15 2.32
N ARG A 263 4.24 17.99 2.78
CA ARG A 263 3.79 19.17 2.03
C ARG A 263 4.95 20.12 1.72
N GLY A 264 5.88 20.30 2.66
CA GLY A 264 7.12 21.06 2.44
C GLY A 264 8.05 20.42 1.41
N LEU A 265 8.12 19.09 1.34
CA LEU A 265 8.87 18.39 0.29
C LEU A 265 8.20 18.55 -1.08
N PHE A 266 6.87 18.47 -1.16
CA PHE A 266 6.11 18.70 -2.40
C PHE A 266 6.15 20.17 -2.90
N ALA A 267 6.65 21.11 -2.11
CA ALA A 267 6.98 22.45 -2.63
C ALA A 267 8.26 22.46 -3.51
N ARG A 268 9.07 21.39 -3.47
CA ARG A 268 10.34 21.26 -4.19
C ARG A 268 10.37 20.07 -5.15
N TYR A 269 9.56 19.08 -4.91
CA TYR A 269 9.45 17.83 -5.68
C TYR A 269 8.01 17.60 -6.12
N ASP A 270 7.83 17.17 -7.35
CA ASP A 270 6.51 16.83 -7.89
C ASP A 270 5.99 15.49 -7.35
N PHE A 271 6.92 14.56 -7.09
CA PHE A 271 6.65 13.23 -6.56
C PHE A 271 7.74 12.81 -5.57
N LEU A 272 7.40 11.81 -4.73
CA LEU A 272 8.37 11.13 -3.88
C LEU A 272 8.38 9.65 -4.22
N LEU A 273 9.55 9.02 -4.11
CA LEU A 273 9.74 7.58 -4.32
C LEU A 273 10.38 6.94 -3.10
N MET A 274 10.01 5.69 -2.83
CA MET A 274 10.69 4.81 -1.89
C MET A 274 10.33 3.33 -2.16
N PRO A 275 11.02 2.34 -1.55
CA PRO A 275 10.61 0.94 -1.65
C PRO A 275 9.17 0.71 -1.19
N ALA A 276 8.44 -0.19 -1.84
CA ALA A 276 7.09 -0.59 -1.44
C ALA A 276 7.08 -1.71 -0.39
N ALA A 277 8.22 -2.34 -0.15
CA ALA A 277 8.45 -3.34 0.89
C ALA A 277 9.91 -3.30 1.35
N GLN A 278 10.18 -3.75 2.58
CA GLN A 278 11.53 -3.82 3.15
C GLN A 278 12.20 -5.17 2.89
N VAL A 279 11.43 -6.16 2.43
CA VAL A 279 11.87 -7.53 2.16
C VAL A 279 11.37 -8.00 0.80
N PHE A 280 12.03 -8.99 0.24
CA PHE A 280 11.47 -9.81 -0.83
C PHE A 280 10.35 -10.72 -0.31
N PRO A 281 9.57 -11.39 -1.17
CA PRO A 281 8.64 -12.42 -0.73
C PRO A 281 9.32 -13.45 0.17
N PHE A 282 8.93 -13.48 1.45
CA PHE A 282 9.50 -14.38 2.46
C PHE A 282 8.84 -15.77 2.45
N ASP A 283 9.38 -16.71 3.20
CA ASP A 283 8.86 -18.09 3.28
C ASP A 283 7.38 -18.09 3.68
N VAL A 284 6.56 -18.82 2.92
CA VAL A 284 5.11 -18.90 3.11
C VAL A 284 4.70 -19.55 4.45
N ALA A 285 5.59 -20.27 5.10
CA ALA A 285 5.36 -20.89 6.41
C ALA A 285 5.57 -19.94 7.59
N LEU A 286 6.21 -18.79 7.35
CA LEU A 286 6.38 -17.75 8.38
C LEU A 286 5.09 -16.92 8.50
N ASP A 287 4.68 -16.63 9.72
CA ASP A 287 3.61 -15.68 10.02
C ASP A 287 3.99 -14.26 9.57
N TRP A 288 5.23 -13.83 9.85
CA TRP A 288 5.83 -12.56 9.43
C TRP A 288 7.35 -12.59 9.62
N PRO A 289 8.13 -11.70 8.96
CA PRO A 289 9.58 -11.60 9.15
C PRO A 289 9.94 -11.06 10.53
N HIS A 290 10.55 -11.88 11.39
CA HIS A 290 10.96 -11.50 12.75
C HIS A 290 12.26 -10.69 12.78
N GLU A 291 13.03 -10.74 11.69
CA GLU A 291 14.27 -9.98 11.50
C GLU A 291 14.34 -9.47 10.06
N VAL A 292 14.83 -8.24 9.86
CA VAL A 292 15.08 -7.63 8.55
C VAL A 292 16.42 -6.91 8.58
N GLY A 293 17.33 -7.27 7.68
CA GLY A 293 18.64 -6.62 7.57
C GLY A 293 19.45 -6.64 8.88
N GLY A 294 19.37 -7.72 9.66
CA GLY A 294 20.04 -7.86 10.94
C GLY A 294 19.38 -7.14 12.12
N ARG A 295 18.18 -6.55 11.93
CA ARG A 295 17.41 -5.92 13.01
C ARG A 295 16.19 -6.77 13.36
N ALA A 296 16.02 -7.08 14.65
CA ALA A 296 14.81 -7.72 15.15
C ALA A 296 13.60 -6.79 14.98
N MET A 297 12.46 -7.33 14.56
CA MET A 297 11.21 -6.61 14.44
C MET A 297 10.44 -6.66 15.77
N ASP A 298 10.17 -5.51 16.35
CA ASP A 298 9.52 -5.37 17.65
C ASP A 298 8.00 -5.61 17.62
N THR A 299 7.41 -5.57 16.43
CA THR A 299 5.98 -5.83 16.19
C THR A 299 5.79 -6.58 14.87
N TYR A 300 4.66 -7.29 14.77
CA TYR A 300 4.34 -8.09 13.58
C TYR A 300 4.22 -7.28 12.28
N HIS A 301 4.23 -5.97 12.35
CA HIS A 301 4.10 -5.07 11.20
C HIS A 301 5.29 -4.12 11.03
N ARG A 302 6.34 -4.16 11.89
CA ARG A 302 7.52 -3.30 11.75
C ARG A 302 8.25 -3.49 10.41
N TRP A 303 8.28 -4.68 9.89
CA TRP A 303 8.86 -5.01 8.59
C TRP A 303 8.13 -4.36 7.39
N MET A 304 6.93 -3.80 7.63
CA MET A 304 6.14 -3.07 6.63
C MET A 304 6.21 -1.54 6.80
N GLN A 305 7.12 -1.03 7.61
CA GLN A 305 7.18 0.40 7.94
C GLN A 305 7.38 1.28 6.70
N ALA A 306 8.00 0.78 5.62
CA ALA A 306 8.20 1.51 4.37
C ALA A 306 6.89 2.08 3.76
N VAL A 307 5.74 1.48 4.04
CA VAL A 307 4.45 1.96 3.51
C VAL A 307 3.76 3.00 4.41
N VAL A 308 4.26 3.20 5.63
CA VAL A 308 3.66 4.10 6.63
C VAL A 308 3.75 5.58 6.26
N PRO A 309 4.86 6.10 5.69
CA PRO A 309 4.98 7.52 5.35
C PRO A 309 3.82 8.07 4.51
N ALA A 310 3.46 7.40 3.42
CA ALA A 310 2.34 7.80 2.56
C ALA A 310 0.98 7.60 3.27
N THR A 311 0.83 6.50 4.02
CA THR A 311 -0.40 6.18 4.76
C THR A 311 -0.71 7.22 5.83
N MET A 312 0.27 7.59 6.66
CA MET A 312 0.13 8.60 7.72
C MET A 312 -0.30 9.95 7.16
N ALA A 313 0.21 10.32 5.99
CA ALA A 313 -0.15 11.58 5.35
C ALA A 313 -1.43 11.50 4.49
N GLY A 314 -2.04 10.32 4.33
CA GLY A 314 -3.26 10.15 3.53
C GLY A 314 -3.08 10.37 2.03
N LEU A 315 -1.85 10.20 1.53
CA LEU A 315 -1.46 10.48 0.15
C LEU A 315 -1.72 9.30 -0.78
N PRO A 316 -1.93 9.57 -2.10
CA PRO A 316 -1.97 8.53 -3.11
C PRO A 316 -0.57 7.94 -3.28
N ALA A 317 -0.48 6.61 -3.36
CA ALA A 317 0.77 5.89 -3.56
C ALA A 317 0.56 4.66 -4.45
N LEU A 318 1.21 4.66 -5.61
CA LEU A 318 1.19 3.57 -6.56
C LEU A 318 2.40 2.66 -6.33
N ALA A 319 2.18 1.41 -5.96
CA ALA A 319 3.23 0.41 -6.07
C ALA A 319 3.43 0.02 -7.52
N ALA A 320 4.67 0.09 -7.97
CA ALA A 320 5.10 -0.26 -9.31
C ALA A 320 6.22 -1.31 -9.26
N PRO A 321 6.26 -2.28 -10.18
CA PRO A 321 7.36 -3.24 -10.30
C PRO A 321 8.71 -2.55 -10.48
N ALA A 322 9.68 -2.86 -9.61
CA ALA A 322 11.03 -2.30 -9.67
C ALA A 322 12.05 -3.24 -10.34
N GLY A 323 11.67 -4.48 -10.59
CA GLY A 323 12.51 -5.54 -11.11
C GLY A 323 12.58 -6.74 -10.18
N PHE A 324 13.65 -7.50 -10.30
CA PHE A 324 13.83 -8.76 -9.58
C PHE A 324 15.18 -8.77 -8.86
N GLY A 325 15.18 -9.26 -7.61
CA GLY A 325 16.41 -9.52 -6.88
C GLY A 325 17.18 -10.72 -7.42
N ALA A 326 18.38 -10.96 -6.88
CA ALA A 326 19.28 -12.05 -7.31
C ALA A 326 18.63 -13.43 -7.23
N GLY A 327 17.65 -13.64 -6.34
CA GLY A 327 16.89 -14.90 -6.22
C GLY A 327 15.70 -15.01 -7.21
N GLY A 328 15.54 -14.09 -8.16
CA GLY A 328 14.41 -14.07 -9.10
C GLY A 328 13.07 -13.67 -8.47
N LEU A 329 13.07 -13.15 -7.25
CA LEU A 329 11.88 -12.66 -6.55
C LEU A 329 11.60 -11.20 -6.89
N PRO A 330 10.33 -10.81 -7.10
CA PRO A 330 9.97 -9.45 -7.44
C PRO A 330 10.24 -8.46 -6.30
N ALA A 331 10.61 -7.24 -6.68
CA ALA A 331 10.61 -6.07 -5.81
C ALA A 331 9.76 -4.95 -6.42
N GLY A 332 9.26 -4.06 -5.57
CA GLY A 332 8.49 -2.90 -6.01
C GLY A 332 8.90 -1.62 -5.30
N LEU A 333 8.75 -0.51 -5.99
CA LEU A 333 8.82 0.83 -5.41
C LEU A 333 7.43 1.46 -5.37
N GLN A 334 7.26 2.51 -4.57
CA GLN A 334 6.03 3.28 -4.56
C GLN A 334 6.26 4.71 -5.07
N ILE A 335 5.37 5.15 -5.96
CA ILE A 335 5.28 6.52 -6.48
C ILE A 335 4.25 7.24 -5.62
N ILE A 336 4.68 8.22 -4.83
CA ILE A 336 3.85 8.96 -3.89
C ILE A 336 3.59 10.35 -4.47
N GLY A 337 2.33 10.70 -4.65
CA GLY A 337 1.92 12.03 -5.10
C GLY A 337 1.50 12.95 -3.95
N PRO A 338 1.39 14.26 -4.22
CA PRO A 338 0.75 15.20 -3.30
C PRO A 338 -0.72 14.82 -3.05
N ALA A 339 -1.34 15.46 -2.06
CA ALA A 339 -2.74 15.18 -1.72
C ALA A 339 -3.66 15.34 -2.94
N GLN A 340 -4.54 14.36 -3.16
CA GLN A 340 -5.52 14.30 -4.25
C GLN A 340 -4.91 14.25 -5.68
N ALA A 341 -3.63 13.90 -5.80
CA ALA A 341 -2.94 13.80 -7.09
C ALA A 341 -3.01 12.39 -7.71
N ASP A 342 -4.09 11.65 -7.47
CA ASP A 342 -4.26 10.26 -7.94
C ASP A 342 -4.03 10.14 -9.45
N MET A 343 -4.57 11.08 -10.25
CA MET A 343 -4.38 11.09 -11.70
C MET A 343 -2.92 11.34 -12.10
N ALA A 344 -2.24 12.27 -11.42
CA ALA A 344 -0.83 12.56 -11.71
C ALA A 344 0.08 11.35 -11.37
N VAL A 345 -0.25 10.62 -10.29
CA VAL A 345 0.42 9.37 -9.93
C VAL A 345 0.21 8.29 -10.99
N LEU A 346 -1.01 8.16 -11.53
CA LEU A 346 -1.28 7.25 -12.66
C LEU A 346 -0.51 7.65 -13.91
N GLN A 347 -0.45 8.95 -14.23
CA GLN A 347 0.29 9.45 -15.40
C GLN A 347 1.79 9.16 -15.30
N LEU A 348 2.42 9.42 -14.13
CA LEU A 348 3.83 9.09 -13.93
C LEU A 348 4.05 7.56 -13.93
N GLY A 349 3.14 6.80 -13.29
CA GLY A 349 3.16 5.34 -13.35
C GLY A 349 3.07 4.80 -14.78
N HIS A 350 2.27 5.43 -15.65
CA HIS A 350 2.16 5.06 -17.07
C HIS A 350 3.46 5.32 -17.82
N ALA A 351 4.06 6.49 -17.65
CA ALA A 351 5.36 6.80 -18.27
C ALA A 351 6.45 5.82 -17.81
N TYR A 352 6.49 5.52 -16.50
CA TYR A 352 7.37 4.51 -15.93
C TYR A 352 7.13 3.11 -16.51
N ASP A 353 5.88 2.67 -16.64
CA ASP A 353 5.52 1.37 -17.22
C ASP A 353 6.06 1.22 -18.66
N GLN A 354 5.89 2.28 -19.46
CA GLN A 354 6.39 2.28 -20.84
C GLN A 354 7.93 2.24 -20.89
N ALA A 355 8.62 2.93 -19.98
CA ALA A 355 10.08 2.98 -19.94
C ALA A 355 10.72 1.72 -19.34
N SER A 356 10.12 1.13 -18.30
CA SER A 356 10.71 0.00 -17.58
C SER A 356 10.34 -1.36 -18.18
N GLY A 357 9.09 -1.54 -18.57
CA GLY A 357 8.56 -2.81 -19.03
C GLY A 357 8.56 -3.95 -18.02
N HIS A 358 8.87 -3.68 -16.73
CA HIS A 358 8.99 -4.72 -15.70
C HIS A 358 7.71 -5.53 -15.49
N ALA A 359 6.54 -4.91 -15.57
CA ALA A 359 5.26 -5.60 -15.42
C ALA A 359 4.93 -6.57 -16.58
N ARG A 360 5.70 -6.54 -17.68
CA ARG A 360 5.55 -7.48 -18.80
C ARG A 360 6.17 -8.85 -18.54
N VAL A 361 7.08 -8.94 -17.56
CA VAL A 361 7.67 -10.21 -17.12
C VAL A 361 6.56 -11.08 -16.54
N ARG A 362 6.37 -12.24 -17.18
CA ARG A 362 5.32 -13.19 -16.78
C ARG A 362 5.80 -14.07 -15.65
N SER A 363 4.85 -14.50 -14.82
CA SER A 363 5.10 -15.55 -13.85
C SER A 363 5.61 -16.82 -14.54
N PRO A 364 6.64 -17.49 -13.99
CA PRO A 364 7.10 -18.78 -14.52
C PRO A 364 6.04 -19.88 -14.42
N LEU A 365 5.00 -19.70 -13.60
CA LEU A 365 3.89 -20.66 -13.46
C LEU A 365 2.92 -20.62 -14.67
N LEU A 366 3.08 -19.66 -15.58
CA LEU A 366 2.25 -19.55 -16.79
C LEU A 366 2.84 -20.25 -18.02
N GLY A 367 4.03 -20.81 -17.90
CA GLY A 367 4.73 -21.46 -19.02
C GLY A 367 5.40 -20.47 -19.95
#